data_d383938a600d274c01cbf613897f253a
#
_entry.id   d383938a600d274c01cbf613897f253a
#
_cell.length_a   1.000
_cell.length_b   1.000
_cell.length_c   1.000
_cell.angle_alpha   90.00
_cell.angle_beta   90.00
_cell.angle_gamma   90.00
#
_symmetry.space_group_name_H-M   'P 1'
#
loop_
_entity.id
_entity.type
_entity.pdbx_description
1 polymer ?
#
loop_
_entity_poly.entity_id
_entity_poly.type
_entity_poly.pdbx_seq_one_letter_code
_entity_poly.pdbx_strand_id
1 'polypeptide(L)' 'MWQPQEDNTYNDLRENSIRQWLEDMSRHEDVAVRRGVKVTAEYLEDLKKQIRQLEEKCALKDAYLKKMKEKAGQ' A
#
# COMPACT_ATOMS: atom_id res chain seq x y z
N MET A 1 9.32 -24.71 -2.65
CA MET A 1 9.91 -23.43 -3.09
C MET A 1 9.02 -22.28 -2.65
N TRP A 2 9.59 -21.28 -2.05
CA TRP A 2 8.82 -20.17 -1.55
C TRP A 2 8.44 -19.22 -2.67
N GLN A 3 7.16 -18.80 -2.71
CA GLN A 3 6.65 -17.89 -3.73
C GLN A 3 6.00 -16.69 -3.04
N PRO A 4 6.66 -15.55 -3.04
CA PRO A 4 6.20 -14.39 -2.28
C PRO A 4 4.89 -13.79 -2.77
N GLN A 5 4.55 -14.00 -4.03
CA GLN A 5 3.33 -13.44 -4.58
C GLN A 5 2.07 -14.25 -4.27
N GLU A 6 2.21 -15.41 -3.66
CA GLU A 6 1.08 -16.31 -3.45
C GLU A 6 0.22 -15.97 -2.26
N ASP A 7 0.75 -15.27 -1.29
CA ASP A 7 0.03 -15.12 -0.06
C ASP A 7 -0.23 -13.66 0.29
N ASN A 8 -1.13 -13.05 -0.46
CA ASN A 8 -1.67 -11.75 -0.10
C ASN A 8 -2.78 -11.85 0.96
N THR A 9 -3.27 -13.05 1.22
CA THR A 9 -4.34 -13.28 2.18
C THR A 9 -3.98 -12.79 3.57
N TYR A 10 -2.76 -13.09 4.02
CA TYR A 10 -2.28 -12.65 5.32
C TYR A 10 -2.17 -11.13 5.40
N ASN A 11 -1.66 -10.50 4.35
CA ASN A 11 -1.57 -9.05 4.30
C ASN A 11 -2.95 -8.40 4.27
N ASP A 12 -3.90 -8.99 3.56
CA ASP A 12 -5.26 -8.51 3.51
C ASP A 12 -5.93 -8.61 4.89
N LEU A 13 -5.70 -9.71 5.60
CA LEU A 13 -6.22 -9.89 6.95
C LEU A 13 -5.62 -8.86 7.90
N ARG A 14 -4.32 -8.60 7.80
CA ARG A 14 -3.66 -7.59 8.63
C ARG A 14 -4.23 -6.20 8.34
N GLU A 15 -4.36 -5.86 7.07
CA GLU A 15 -4.89 -4.57 6.66
C GLU A 15 -6.33 -4.39 7.16
N ASN A 16 -7.16 -5.39 6.99
CA ASN A 16 -8.54 -5.35 7.44
C ASN A 16 -8.64 -5.23 8.96
N SER A 17 -7.78 -5.95 9.68
CA SER A 17 -7.73 -5.87 11.15
C SER A 17 -7.33 -4.48 11.62
N ILE A 18 -6.34 -3.86 10.99
CA ILE A 18 -5.90 -2.51 11.31
C ILE A 18 -7.02 -1.51 11.01
N ARG A 19 -7.66 -1.64 9.86
CA ARG A 19 -8.76 -0.77 9.46
C ARG A 19 -9.91 -0.86 10.45
N GLN A 20 -10.26 -2.07 10.86
CA GLN A 20 -11.33 -2.30 11.83
C GLN A 20 -10.97 -1.67 13.18
N TRP A 21 -9.74 -1.87 13.63
CA TRP A 21 -9.27 -1.28 14.88
C TRP A 21 -9.32 0.24 14.84
N LEU A 22 -8.87 0.85 13.74
CA LEU A 22 -8.91 2.30 13.56
C LEU A 22 -10.34 2.81 13.58
N GLU A 23 -11.24 2.12 12.92
CA GLU A 23 -12.65 2.49 12.91
C GLU A 23 -13.26 2.43 14.32
N ASP A 24 -12.98 1.36 15.05
CA ASP A 24 -13.46 1.20 16.41
C ASP A 24 -12.90 2.29 17.33
N MET A 25 -11.61 2.60 17.21
CA MET A 25 -10.96 3.61 18.03
C MET A 25 -11.37 5.03 17.65
N SER A 26 -11.85 5.24 16.43
CA SER A 26 -12.34 6.55 16.00
C SER A 26 -13.57 7.01 16.78
N ARG A 27 -14.23 6.07 17.44
CA ARG A 27 -15.40 6.32 18.28
C ARG A 27 -15.08 6.37 19.77
N HIS A 28 -13.78 6.32 20.10
CA HIS A 28 -13.35 6.33 21.50
C HIS A 28 -13.71 7.66 22.16
N GLU A 29 -13.99 7.60 23.46
CA GLU A 29 -14.38 8.79 24.21
C GLU A 29 -13.24 9.79 24.37
N ASP A 30 -12.01 9.30 24.45
CA ASP A 30 -10.84 10.15 24.63
C ASP A 30 -10.48 10.85 23.33
N VAL A 31 -10.46 12.18 23.39
CA VAL A 31 -10.10 13.03 22.23
C VAL A 31 -8.69 12.74 21.73
N ALA A 32 -7.75 12.48 22.63
CA ALA A 32 -6.38 12.16 22.23
C ALA A 32 -6.31 10.90 21.41
N VAL A 33 -7.09 9.86 21.79
CA VAL A 33 -7.17 8.61 21.04
C VAL A 33 -7.75 8.87 19.65
N ARG A 34 -8.84 9.61 19.56
CA ARG A 34 -9.45 9.92 18.27
C ARG A 34 -8.51 10.69 17.34
N ARG A 35 -7.76 11.64 17.89
CA ARG A 35 -6.75 12.38 17.11
C ARG A 35 -5.64 11.47 16.62
N GLY A 36 -5.14 10.60 17.48
CA GLY A 36 -4.13 9.63 17.12
C GLY A 36 -4.59 8.70 16.00
N VAL A 37 -5.82 8.24 16.08
CA VAL A 37 -6.43 7.40 15.04
C VAL A 37 -6.50 8.14 13.71
N LYS A 38 -6.95 9.39 13.74
CA LYS A 38 -7.06 10.19 12.52
C LYS A 38 -5.71 10.39 11.85
N VAL A 39 -4.69 10.76 12.62
CA VAL A 39 -3.33 10.95 12.11
C VAL A 39 -2.78 9.67 11.55
N THR A 40 -3.00 8.55 12.25
CA THR A 40 -2.54 7.23 11.79
C THR A 40 -3.22 6.84 10.49
N ALA A 41 -4.52 7.02 10.40
CA ALA A 41 -5.27 6.69 9.19
C ALA A 41 -4.81 7.53 7.99
N GLU A 42 -4.58 8.81 8.18
CA GLU A 42 -4.07 9.70 7.14
C GLU A 42 -2.67 9.27 6.68
N TYR A 43 -1.82 8.93 7.62
CA TYR A 43 -0.46 8.46 7.32
C TYR A 43 -0.48 7.16 6.49
N LEU A 44 -1.35 6.22 6.87
CA LEU A 44 -1.50 4.97 6.13
C LEU A 44 -1.99 5.21 4.71
N GLU A 45 -2.93 6.13 4.53
CA GLU A 45 -3.41 6.49 3.19
C GLU A 45 -2.31 7.13 2.35
N ASP A 46 -1.49 7.99 2.95
CA ASP A 46 -0.35 8.60 2.27
C ASP A 46 0.67 7.55 1.85
N LEU A 47 0.98 6.59 2.72
CA LEU A 47 1.88 5.50 2.38
C LEU A 47 1.35 4.65 1.22
N LYS A 48 0.08 4.34 1.22
CA LYS A 48 -0.56 3.61 0.12
C LYS A 48 -0.46 4.37 -1.19
N LYS A 49 -0.67 5.67 -1.13
CA LYS A 49 -0.55 6.54 -2.29
C LYS A 49 0.87 6.54 -2.83
N GLN A 50 1.87 6.62 -1.95
CA GLN A 50 3.27 6.56 -2.34
C GLN A 50 3.62 5.22 -3.00
N ILE A 51 3.12 4.13 -2.45
CA ILE A 51 3.33 2.80 -3.01
C ILE A 51 2.76 2.72 -4.42
N ARG A 52 1.55 3.19 -4.63
CA ARG A 52 0.93 3.21 -5.96
C ARG A 52 1.73 4.04 -6.96
N GLN A 53 2.23 5.20 -6.52
CA GLN A 53 3.06 6.05 -7.38
C GLN A 53 4.37 5.36 -7.76
N LEU A 54 5.00 4.66 -6.81
CA LEU A 54 6.21 3.90 -7.08
C LEU A 54 5.96 2.74 -8.03
N GLU A 55 4.86 2.04 -7.85
CA GLU A 55 4.46 0.94 -8.73
C GLU A 55 4.23 1.43 -10.16
N GLU A 56 3.57 2.57 -10.32
CA GLU A 56 3.36 3.20 -11.63
C GLU A 56 4.69 3.58 -12.29
N LYS A 57 5.61 4.15 -11.53
CA LYS A 57 6.93 4.51 -12.04
C LYS A 57 7.71 3.28 -12.48
N CYS A 58 7.66 2.20 -11.69
CA CYS A 58 8.31 0.95 -12.05
C CYS A 58 7.73 0.36 -13.32
N ALA A 59 6.40 0.37 -13.45
CA ALA A 59 5.73 -0.13 -14.65
C ALA A 59 6.13 0.66 -15.88
N LEU A 60 6.22 1.98 -15.78
CA LEU A 60 6.64 2.84 -16.89
C LEU A 60 8.10 2.57 -17.28
N LYS A 61 8.98 2.41 -16.30
CA LYS A 61 10.39 2.10 -16.57
C LYS A 61 10.52 0.74 -17.24
N ASP A 62 9.79 -0.25 -16.78
CA ASP A 62 9.82 -1.59 -17.37
C ASP A 62 9.33 -1.56 -18.81
N ALA A 63 8.25 -0.84 -19.09
CA ALA A 63 7.74 -0.69 -20.45
C ALA A 63 8.75 0.03 -21.37
N TYR A 64 9.41 1.05 -20.84
CA TYR A 64 10.44 1.78 -21.59
C TYR A 64 11.63 0.88 -21.91
N LEU A 65 12.12 0.15 -20.92
CA LEU A 65 13.25 -0.76 -21.10
C LEU A 65 12.91 -1.87 -22.09
N LYS A 66 11.70 -2.37 -22.05
CA LYS A 66 11.25 -3.37 -22.99
C LYS A 66 11.25 -2.85 -24.43
N LYS A 67 10.78 -1.62 -24.64
CA LYS A 67 10.80 -0.99 -25.95
C LYS A 67 12.22 -0.81 -26.47
N MET A 68 13.12 -0.35 -25.60
CA MET A 68 14.51 -0.17 -25.99
C MET A 68 15.16 -1.48 -26.36
N LYS A 69 14.88 -2.54 -25.62
CA LYS A 69 15.41 -3.87 -25.91
C LYS A 69 14.89 -4.39 -27.25
N GLU A 70 13.63 -4.18 -27.57
CA GLU A 70 13.05 -4.57 -28.84
C GLU A 70 13.71 -3.84 -29.99
N LYS A 71 13.94 -2.54 -29.86
CA LYS A 71 14.64 -1.74 -30.88
C LYS A 71 16.09 -2.21 -31.06
N ALA A 72 16.78 -2.49 -29.97
CA ALA A 72 18.17 -2.95 -30.04
C ALA A 72 18.29 -4.33 -30.68
N GLY A 73 17.25 -5.15 -30.57
CA GLY A 73 17.21 -6.47 -31.17
C GLY A 73 16.92 -6.49 -32.66
N GLN A 74 16.61 -5.35 -33.21
CA GLN A 74 16.38 -5.22 -34.65
C GLN A 74 17.64 -4.73 -35.34
#